data_fd425d3c86133b0e9e66549127e6a514
#
_entry.id   fd425d3c86133b0e9e66549127e6a514
#
_cell.length_a   1.000
_cell.length_b   1.000
_cell.length_c   1.000
_cell.angle_alpha   90.00
_cell.angle_beta   90.00
_cell.angle_gamma   90.00
#
_symmetry.space_group_name_H-M   'P 1'
#
loop_
_entity.id
_entity.type
_entity.pdbx_description
1 polymer ?
#
loop_
_entity_poly.entity_id
_entity_poly.type
_entity_poly.pdbx_seq_one_letter_code
_entity_poly.pdbx_strand_id
1 'polypeptide(L)'
;CGNSICGPSRATILTGLHSHAHGFTQNVSEGFDGSQQTLPKMMRKNGYQTALIGKWHLISKPTGFDYWKILPGQGAYNNPDFVTKEDTTRYSGYATDLITDFTKEWLDGRNKDKPFFLMMHHKAPHRNWMPPERHYDLFDDVDFPVPVTYFDDYDGRYAAKRQEMNIYRDMYE
;
A
#
# COMPACT_ATOMS: atom_id res chain seq x y z
N CYS A 1 3.88 2.89 -15.67
CA CYS A 1 2.96 2.55 -14.57
C CYS A 1 1.54 2.45 -15.12
N GLY A 2 0.79 1.44 -14.69
CA GLY A 2 -0.55 1.17 -15.23
C GLY A 2 -1.61 2.17 -14.77
N ASN A 3 -1.45 2.72 -13.58
CA ASN A 3 -2.23 3.81 -13.00
C ASN A 3 -1.45 4.39 -11.81
N SER A 4 -1.40 5.69 -11.69
CA SER A 4 -0.60 6.38 -10.67
C SER A 4 -1.35 6.67 -9.36
N ILE A 5 -2.52 6.08 -9.16
CA ILE A 5 -3.30 6.16 -7.92
C ILE A 5 -3.19 4.82 -7.17
N CYS A 6 -3.07 4.86 -5.84
CA CYS A 6 -2.74 3.69 -5.01
C CYS A 6 -3.70 2.50 -5.18
N GLY A 7 -5.00 2.68 -5.05
CA GLY A 7 -5.97 1.57 -5.21
C GLY A 7 -5.94 0.96 -6.62
N PRO A 8 -6.15 1.72 -7.68
CA PRO A 8 -6.05 1.22 -9.05
C PRO A 8 -4.70 0.57 -9.39
N SER A 9 -3.57 1.12 -8.90
CA SER A 9 -2.26 0.51 -9.07
C SER A 9 -2.17 -0.86 -8.38
N ARG A 10 -2.72 -0.99 -7.17
CA ARG A 10 -2.78 -2.26 -6.43
C ARG A 10 -3.65 -3.29 -7.14
N ALA A 11 -4.80 -2.88 -7.67
CA ALA A 11 -5.67 -3.74 -8.48
C ALA A 11 -4.94 -4.21 -9.76
N THR A 12 -4.18 -3.34 -10.42
CA THR A 12 -3.32 -3.69 -11.56
C THR A 12 -2.28 -4.76 -11.18
N ILE A 13 -1.60 -4.61 -10.03
CA ILE A 13 -0.62 -5.60 -9.54
C ILE A 13 -1.29 -6.94 -9.24
N LEU A 14 -2.48 -6.93 -8.66
CA LEU A 14 -3.21 -8.16 -8.33
C LEU A 14 -3.70 -8.91 -9.55
N THR A 15 -4.19 -8.20 -10.58
CA THR A 15 -4.87 -8.80 -11.74
C THR A 15 -3.96 -8.97 -12.95
N GLY A 16 -2.87 -8.20 -13.05
CA GLY A 16 -2.07 -8.06 -14.27
C GLY A 16 -2.78 -7.28 -15.40
N LEU A 17 -3.91 -6.64 -15.11
CA LEU A 17 -4.72 -5.90 -16.06
C LEU A 17 -4.59 -4.38 -15.86
N HIS A 18 -4.77 -3.61 -16.92
CA HIS A 18 -4.92 -2.16 -16.81
C HIS A 18 -6.25 -1.77 -16.16
N SER A 19 -6.31 -0.57 -15.57
CA SER A 19 -7.44 -0.14 -14.75
C SER A 19 -8.79 -0.11 -15.49
N HIS A 20 -8.81 0.16 -16.79
CA HIS A 20 -10.03 0.08 -17.60
C HIS A 20 -10.54 -1.36 -17.79
N ALA A 21 -9.67 -2.35 -17.70
CA ALA A 21 -10.03 -3.77 -17.83
C ALA A 21 -10.46 -4.40 -16.50
N HIS A 22 -9.80 -4.06 -15.38
CA HIS A 22 -10.21 -4.55 -14.05
C HIS A 22 -11.30 -3.67 -13.40
N GLY A 23 -11.67 -2.53 -13.99
CA GLY A 23 -12.77 -1.68 -13.57
C GLY A 23 -12.55 -0.80 -12.34
N PHE A 24 -11.47 -0.98 -11.58
CA PHE A 24 -11.17 -0.17 -10.40
C PHE A 24 -10.26 1.00 -10.78
N THR A 25 -10.86 2.12 -11.17
CA THR A 25 -10.17 3.26 -11.82
C THR A 25 -9.78 4.39 -10.88
N GLN A 26 -10.33 4.42 -9.65
CA GLN A 26 -10.09 5.47 -8.67
C GLN A 26 -10.29 4.96 -7.24
N ASN A 27 -9.85 5.73 -6.22
CA ASN A 27 -9.93 5.34 -4.81
C ASN A 27 -11.31 5.54 -4.17
N VAL A 28 -12.39 5.61 -4.92
CA VAL A 28 -13.71 5.93 -4.42
C VAL A 28 -14.72 4.83 -4.69
N SER A 29 -15.64 4.71 -3.78
CA SER A 29 -16.97 4.10 -3.77
C SER A 29 -17.09 2.57 -3.65
N GLU A 30 -17.09 1.81 -4.70
CA GLU A 30 -17.70 0.47 -4.68
C GLU A 30 -16.75 -0.67 -4.27
N GLY A 31 -15.46 -0.35 -4.17
CA GLY A 31 -14.44 -1.35 -3.88
C GLY A 31 -14.04 -2.17 -5.09
N PHE A 32 -12.90 -2.83 -4.97
CA PHE A 32 -12.40 -3.74 -5.99
C PHE A 32 -13.26 -5.00 -6.06
N ASP A 33 -13.66 -5.40 -7.26
CA ASP A 33 -14.37 -6.66 -7.48
C ASP A 33 -13.45 -7.85 -7.20
N GLY A 34 -13.59 -8.38 -5.98
CA GLY A 34 -12.83 -9.54 -5.52
C GLY A 34 -13.21 -10.86 -6.19
N SER A 35 -14.21 -10.91 -7.10
CA SER A 35 -14.53 -12.13 -7.87
C SER A 35 -13.53 -12.38 -8.98
N GLN A 36 -12.89 -11.33 -9.48
CA GLN A 36 -11.91 -11.39 -10.56
C GLN A 36 -10.76 -12.34 -10.25
N GLN A 37 -10.13 -12.85 -11.31
CA GLN A 37 -8.91 -13.64 -11.20
C GLN A 37 -7.75 -12.73 -10.77
N THR A 38 -7.05 -13.16 -9.72
CA THR A 38 -5.92 -12.42 -9.16
C THR A 38 -4.74 -13.36 -8.89
N LEU A 39 -3.53 -12.81 -8.87
CA LEU A 39 -2.32 -13.58 -8.58
C LEU A 39 -2.42 -14.40 -7.27
N PRO A 40 -2.85 -13.84 -6.13
CA PRO A 40 -2.99 -14.64 -4.90
C PRO A 40 -3.97 -15.81 -5.05
N LYS A 41 -5.06 -15.68 -5.80
CA LYS A 41 -5.97 -16.81 -6.10
C LYS A 41 -5.28 -17.90 -6.90
N MET A 42 -4.47 -17.52 -7.89
CA MET A 42 -3.71 -18.47 -8.70
C MET A 42 -2.66 -19.19 -7.85
N MET A 43 -1.93 -18.47 -7.02
CA MET A 43 -0.93 -19.05 -6.12
C MET A 43 -1.58 -20.03 -5.14
N ARG A 44 -2.69 -19.63 -4.51
CA ARG A 44 -3.45 -20.50 -3.60
C ARG A 44 -3.95 -21.77 -4.28
N LYS A 45 -4.48 -21.66 -5.50
CA LYS A 45 -4.94 -22.81 -6.30
C LYS A 45 -3.81 -23.79 -6.61
N ASN A 46 -2.57 -23.31 -6.70
CA ASN A 46 -1.36 -24.11 -6.94
C ASN A 46 -0.65 -24.55 -5.64
N GLY A 47 -1.36 -24.55 -4.50
CA GLY A 47 -0.86 -25.12 -3.24
C GLY A 47 0.00 -24.19 -2.39
N TYR A 48 0.14 -22.92 -2.77
CA TYR A 48 0.83 -21.92 -1.95
C TYR A 48 -0.03 -21.52 -0.76
N GLN A 49 0.60 -21.32 0.40
CA GLN A 49 0.02 -20.54 1.49
C GLN A 49 0.08 -19.07 1.12
N THR A 50 -1.03 -18.37 1.24
CA THR A 50 -1.13 -16.98 0.77
C THR A 50 -1.42 -16.02 1.92
N ALA A 51 -0.64 -14.96 2.03
CA ALA A 51 -0.84 -13.93 3.04
C ALA A 51 -0.74 -12.51 2.49
N LEU A 52 -1.47 -11.60 3.14
CA LEU A 52 -1.39 -10.16 2.92
C LEU A 52 -1.30 -9.44 4.26
N ILE A 53 -0.25 -8.64 4.46
CA ILE A 53 -0.02 -7.89 5.69
C ILE A 53 0.27 -6.42 5.36
N GLY A 54 -0.46 -5.50 5.98
CA GLY A 54 -0.29 -4.06 5.84
C GLY A 54 -1.33 -3.38 4.94
N LYS A 55 -0.93 -2.42 4.13
CA LYS A 55 -1.87 -1.58 3.37
C LYS A 55 -2.56 -2.36 2.25
N TRP A 56 -3.89 -2.44 2.32
CA TRP A 56 -4.75 -3.01 1.26
C TRP A 56 -5.31 -1.93 0.33
N HIS A 57 -6.09 -1.03 0.86
CA HIS A 57 -6.64 0.16 0.19
C HIS A 57 -7.44 -0.12 -1.10
N LEU A 58 -8.18 -1.22 -1.12
CA LEU A 58 -9.10 -1.58 -2.20
C LEU A 58 -10.56 -1.61 -1.76
N ILE A 59 -10.87 -1.09 -0.57
CA ILE A 59 -12.20 -0.95 0.03
C ILE A 59 -12.83 -2.31 0.38
N SER A 60 -13.02 -3.19 -0.61
CA SER A 60 -13.51 -4.56 -0.39
C SER A 60 -12.53 -5.40 0.44
N LYS A 61 -13.04 -6.45 1.09
CA LYS A 61 -12.17 -7.40 1.81
C LYS A 61 -11.24 -8.14 0.86
N PRO A 62 -10.00 -8.46 1.29
CA PRO A 62 -9.07 -9.26 0.49
C PRO A 62 -9.63 -10.63 0.14
N THR A 63 -9.44 -11.06 -1.10
CA THR A 63 -9.80 -12.40 -1.59
C THR A 63 -8.57 -13.13 -2.14
N GLY A 64 -8.58 -14.46 -2.07
CA GLY A 64 -7.45 -15.28 -2.54
C GLY A 64 -6.31 -15.43 -1.54
N PHE A 65 -6.46 -14.89 -0.34
CA PHE A 65 -5.50 -15.03 0.75
C PHE A 65 -6.06 -15.96 1.84
N ASP A 66 -5.22 -16.86 2.34
CA ASP A 66 -5.53 -17.69 3.51
C ASP A 66 -5.52 -16.87 4.78
N TYR A 67 -4.54 -15.98 4.90
CA TYR A 67 -4.36 -15.04 6.01
C TYR A 67 -4.27 -13.61 5.51
N TRP A 68 -4.88 -12.67 6.23
CA TRP A 68 -4.61 -11.25 6.03
C TRP A 68 -4.83 -10.45 7.32
N LYS A 69 -3.98 -9.44 7.50
CA LYS A 69 -4.05 -8.43 8.56
C LYS A 69 -3.71 -7.09 7.95
N ILE A 70 -4.73 -6.25 7.73
CA ILE A 70 -4.63 -5.05 6.90
C ILE A 70 -4.94 -3.77 7.64
N LEU A 71 -4.31 -2.68 7.18
CA LEU A 71 -4.68 -1.33 7.62
C LEU A 71 -6.02 -0.93 6.98
N PRO A 72 -6.97 -0.36 7.75
CA PRO A 72 -8.20 0.23 7.19
C PRO A 72 -7.86 1.48 6.37
N GLY A 73 -8.41 1.59 5.17
CA GLY A 73 -8.21 2.74 4.28
C GLY A 73 -6.74 3.05 4.03
N GLN A 74 -6.31 4.28 4.31
CA GLN A 74 -4.91 4.71 4.22
C GLN A 74 -4.05 4.24 5.40
N GLY A 75 -4.67 3.87 6.52
CA GLY A 75 -4.00 3.53 7.76
C GLY A 75 -3.41 4.75 8.49
N ALA A 76 -3.10 4.57 9.77
CA ALA A 76 -2.35 5.52 10.58
C ALA A 76 -0.87 5.10 10.66
N TYR A 77 0.05 6.06 10.87
CA TYR A 77 1.46 5.76 11.10
C TYR A 77 1.71 5.28 12.52
N ASN A 78 1.07 5.96 13.50
CA ASN A 78 1.21 5.64 14.90
C ASN A 78 -0.06 5.02 15.45
N ASN A 79 0.08 4.00 16.26
CA ASN A 79 -1.00 3.26 16.92
C ASN A 79 -2.15 2.88 15.97
N PRO A 80 -1.84 2.23 14.82
CA PRO A 80 -2.83 1.91 13.81
C PRO A 80 -3.82 0.84 14.28
N ASP A 81 -5.02 0.90 13.71
CA ASP A 81 -5.91 -0.23 13.70
C ASP A 81 -5.51 -1.22 12.60
N PHE A 82 -5.65 -2.51 12.87
CA PHE A 82 -5.55 -3.57 11.88
C PHE A 82 -6.84 -4.37 11.83
N VAL A 83 -7.27 -4.67 10.62
CA VAL A 83 -8.47 -5.48 10.33
C VAL A 83 -8.03 -6.88 9.92
N THR A 84 -8.66 -7.88 10.48
CA THR A 84 -8.52 -9.30 10.10
C THR A 84 -9.85 -9.84 9.54
N LYS A 85 -9.97 -11.15 9.37
CA LYS A 85 -11.25 -11.79 9.03
C LYS A 85 -12.25 -11.70 10.17
N GLU A 86 -11.74 -11.71 11.40
CA GLU A 86 -12.53 -11.87 12.63
C GLU A 86 -12.86 -10.52 13.26
N ASP A 87 -11.87 -9.63 13.33
CA ASP A 87 -11.98 -8.41 14.13
C ASP A 87 -11.22 -7.20 13.55
N THR A 88 -11.33 -6.09 14.27
CA THR A 88 -10.49 -4.90 14.12
C THR A 88 -9.87 -4.58 15.47
N THR A 89 -8.55 -4.61 15.53
CA THR A 89 -7.79 -4.39 16.76
C THR A 89 -6.81 -3.23 16.60
N ARG A 90 -6.77 -2.36 17.60
CA ARG A 90 -5.79 -1.28 17.69
C ARG A 90 -4.50 -1.77 18.33
N TYR A 91 -3.37 -1.46 17.69
CA TYR A 91 -2.04 -1.81 18.17
C TYR A 91 -1.25 -0.56 18.55
N SER A 92 -0.56 -0.60 19.68
CA SER A 92 0.40 0.45 20.05
C SER A 92 1.69 0.26 19.27
N GLY A 93 2.23 1.33 18.71
CA GLY A 93 3.50 1.32 18.00
C GLY A 93 3.44 1.97 16.60
N TYR A 94 4.55 1.86 15.88
CA TYR A 94 4.71 2.43 14.55
C TYR A 94 4.32 1.42 13.47
N ALA A 95 3.51 1.84 12.50
CA ALA A 95 2.90 0.95 11.51
C ALA A 95 3.91 0.09 10.71
N THR A 96 5.06 0.66 10.35
CA THR A 96 6.09 -0.09 9.61
C THR A 96 6.69 -1.21 10.45
N ASP A 97 6.95 -0.94 11.73
CA ASP A 97 7.48 -1.94 12.67
C ASP A 97 6.45 -3.05 12.90
N LEU A 98 5.21 -2.68 13.21
CA LEU A 98 4.12 -3.63 13.41
C LEU A 98 3.88 -4.52 12.18
N ILE A 99 3.87 -3.96 10.98
CA ILE A 99 3.74 -4.74 9.74
C ILE A 99 4.91 -5.72 9.59
N THR A 100 6.12 -5.28 9.93
CA THR A 100 7.31 -6.12 9.88
C THR A 100 7.22 -7.27 10.88
N ASP A 101 6.82 -6.98 12.12
CA ASP A 101 6.69 -7.98 13.18
C ASP A 101 5.59 -9.00 12.87
N PHE A 102 4.40 -8.58 12.42
CA PHE A 102 3.34 -9.49 11.98
C PHE A 102 3.78 -10.34 10.78
N THR A 103 4.59 -9.78 9.90
CA THR A 103 5.14 -10.52 8.75
C THR A 103 6.11 -11.62 9.22
N LYS A 104 7.00 -11.31 10.17
CA LYS A 104 7.92 -12.29 10.76
C LYS A 104 7.16 -13.38 11.51
N GLU A 105 6.19 -12.97 12.35
CA GLU A 105 5.31 -13.90 13.07
C GLU A 105 4.61 -14.88 12.12
N TRP A 106 4.03 -14.37 11.03
CA TRP A 106 3.39 -15.23 10.03
C TRP A 106 4.38 -16.16 9.34
N LEU A 107 5.58 -15.65 8.97
CA LEU A 107 6.63 -16.45 8.35
C LEU A 107 7.13 -17.56 9.28
N ASP A 108 7.20 -17.31 10.57
CA ASP A 108 7.63 -18.30 11.55
C ASP A 108 6.55 -19.37 11.81
N GLY A 109 5.29 -18.95 11.85
CA GLY A 109 4.14 -19.83 12.10
C GLY A 109 3.62 -20.60 10.90
N ARG A 110 4.06 -20.29 9.66
CA ARG A 110 3.57 -20.97 8.46
C ARG A 110 3.95 -22.45 8.41
N ASN A 111 3.23 -23.25 7.65
CA ASN A 111 3.65 -24.63 7.33
C ASN A 111 4.93 -24.60 6.47
N LYS A 112 6.03 -25.13 6.99
CA LYS A 112 7.35 -25.09 6.33
C LYS A 112 7.43 -26.05 5.11
N ASP A 113 6.54 -27.04 5.01
CA ASP A 113 6.50 -28.00 3.91
C ASP A 113 5.75 -27.50 2.67
N LYS A 114 5.17 -26.29 2.76
CA LYS A 114 4.45 -25.68 1.65
C LYS A 114 5.14 -24.41 1.16
N PRO A 115 5.15 -24.15 -0.14
CA PRO A 115 5.55 -22.86 -0.66
C PRO A 115 4.59 -21.76 -0.17
N PHE A 116 5.06 -20.53 -0.15
CA PHE A 116 4.23 -19.41 0.26
C PHE A 116 4.27 -18.27 -0.74
N PHE A 117 3.21 -17.47 -0.73
CA PHE A 117 3.08 -16.20 -1.41
C PHE A 117 2.65 -15.13 -0.39
N LEU A 118 3.52 -14.17 -0.15
CA LEU A 118 3.29 -13.11 0.83
C LEU A 118 3.34 -11.75 0.14
N MET A 119 2.32 -10.95 0.35
CA MET A 119 2.29 -9.53 0.03
C MET A 119 2.44 -8.71 1.31
N MET A 120 3.63 -8.15 1.53
CA MET A 120 3.92 -7.24 2.63
C MET A 120 3.88 -5.81 2.13
N HIS A 121 2.94 -5.02 2.62
CA HIS A 121 2.67 -3.69 2.10
C HIS A 121 2.76 -2.63 3.21
N HIS A 122 3.84 -1.85 3.23
CA HIS A 122 3.96 -0.72 4.14
C HIS A 122 3.03 0.45 3.76
N LYS A 123 2.66 1.26 4.78
CA LYS A 123 2.03 2.56 4.58
C LYS A 123 3.06 3.60 4.09
N ALA A 124 4.24 3.58 4.69
CA ALA A 124 5.35 4.45 4.30
C ALA A 124 5.77 4.19 2.83
N PRO A 125 6.19 5.21 2.09
CA PRO A 125 6.34 6.63 2.45
C PRO A 125 5.16 7.53 2.03
N HIS A 126 3.92 7.11 2.23
CA HIS A 126 2.74 7.92 1.89
C HIS A 126 2.71 9.21 2.74
N ARG A 127 2.22 10.32 2.16
CA ARG A 127 1.96 11.52 2.95
C ARG A 127 1.06 11.18 4.17
N ASN A 128 1.21 11.73 5.37
CA ASN A 128 2.02 12.94 5.72
C ASN A 128 3.48 12.62 6.08
N TRP A 129 4.12 11.59 5.52
CA TRP A 129 5.55 11.31 5.73
C TRP A 129 6.01 11.34 7.19
N MET A 130 5.28 10.72 8.08
CA MET A 130 5.63 10.67 9.49
C MET A 130 6.64 9.54 9.74
N PRO A 131 7.93 9.83 9.93
CA PRO A 131 8.90 8.81 10.33
C PRO A 131 8.66 8.38 11.77
N PRO A 132 9.25 7.27 12.25
CA PRO A 132 9.25 6.95 13.65
C PRO A 132 10.13 7.95 14.40
N GLU A 133 9.80 8.21 15.68
CA GLU A 133 10.50 9.19 16.51
C GLU A 133 12.02 9.01 16.54
N ARG A 134 12.51 7.76 16.53
CA ARG A 134 13.93 7.42 16.48
C ARG A 134 14.67 7.89 15.20
N HIS A 135 13.97 8.41 14.22
CA HIS A 135 14.53 8.88 12.95
C HIS A 135 14.23 10.37 12.68
N TYR A 136 13.68 11.10 13.65
CA TYR A 136 13.34 12.51 13.43
C TYR A 136 14.57 13.34 13.07
N ASP A 137 15.66 13.12 13.78
CA ASP A 137 16.91 13.92 13.63
C ASP A 137 17.92 13.28 12.65
N LEU A 138 17.51 12.18 11.95
CA LEU A 138 18.46 11.38 11.15
C LEU A 138 19.19 12.16 10.05
N PHE A 139 18.58 13.20 9.56
CA PHE A 139 19.11 14.00 8.44
C PHE A 139 19.14 15.50 8.72
N ASP A 140 19.11 15.92 9.99
CA ASP A 140 19.11 17.34 10.37
C ASP A 140 20.36 18.10 9.87
N ASP A 141 21.48 17.42 9.78
CA ASP A 141 22.74 17.98 9.30
C ASP A 141 22.97 17.76 7.77
N VAL A 142 21.94 17.33 7.04
CA VAL A 142 22.09 16.98 5.60
C VAL A 142 21.32 17.93 4.70
N ASP A 143 22.03 18.73 3.94
CA ASP A 143 21.43 19.51 2.84
C ASP A 143 21.17 18.62 1.62
N PHE A 144 19.91 18.31 1.34
CA PHE A 144 19.53 17.56 0.15
C PHE A 144 19.56 18.46 -1.09
N PRO A 145 20.21 18.03 -2.19
CA PRO A 145 20.20 18.81 -3.42
C PRO A 145 18.77 18.90 -4.00
N VAL A 146 18.34 20.12 -4.29
CA VAL A 146 17.05 20.34 -4.96
C VAL A 146 17.18 19.94 -6.43
N PRO A 147 16.34 19.02 -6.94
CA PRO A 147 16.35 18.66 -8.35
C PRO A 147 16.07 19.86 -9.25
N VAL A 148 16.71 19.94 -10.40
CA VAL A 148 16.51 21.05 -11.37
C VAL A 148 15.05 21.18 -11.83
N THR A 149 14.29 20.11 -11.75
CA THR A 149 12.86 20.05 -12.08
C THR A 149 11.91 20.37 -10.92
N TYR A 150 12.43 20.73 -9.75
CA TYR A 150 11.59 20.98 -8.56
C TYR A 150 10.65 22.19 -8.76
N PHE A 151 11.13 23.24 -9.38
CA PHE A 151 10.37 24.45 -9.73
C PHE A 151 9.93 24.48 -11.21
N ASP A 152 9.79 23.32 -11.82
CA ASP A 152 9.38 23.18 -13.23
C ASP A 152 7.98 23.77 -13.44
N ASP A 153 7.83 24.61 -14.43
CA ASP A 153 6.54 25.22 -14.84
C ASP A 153 5.67 24.27 -15.68
N TYR A 154 6.22 23.10 -16.00
CA TYR A 154 5.59 22.07 -16.85
C TYR A 154 5.28 22.53 -18.29
N ASP A 155 5.97 23.55 -18.80
CA ASP A 155 5.73 24.06 -20.14
C ASP A 155 5.88 22.97 -21.21
N GLY A 156 4.98 22.96 -22.19
CA GLY A 156 4.90 21.89 -23.19
C GLY A 156 4.29 20.56 -22.70
N ARG A 157 3.97 20.40 -21.41
CA ARG A 157 3.40 19.17 -20.82
C ARG A 157 1.98 19.42 -20.32
N TYR A 158 1.02 19.38 -21.22
CA TYR A 158 -0.37 19.75 -20.99
C TYR A 158 -1.02 19.12 -19.73
N ALA A 159 -0.86 17.81 -19.55
CA ALA A 159 -1.45 17.11 -18.41
C ALA A 159 -0.83 17.55 -17.08
N ALA A 160 0.51 17.70 -17.01
CA ALA A 160 1.21 18.13 -15.82
C ALA A 160 0.88 19.60 -15.45
N LYS A 161 0.81 20.48 -16.47
CA LYS A 161 0.49 21.91 -16.27
C LYS A 161 -0.93 22.15 -15.71
N ARG A 162 -1.86 21.21 -15.94
CA ARG A 162 -3.25 21.28 -15.48
C ARG A 162 -3.55 20.53 -14.19
N GLN A 163 -2.54 19.95 -13.55
CA GLN A 163 -2.73 19.34 -12.23
C GLN A 163 -3.22 20.36 -11.21
N GLU A 164 -4.26 19.99 -10.49
CA GLU A 164 -4.76 20.82 -9.37
C GLU A 164 -3.76 20.84 -8.21
N MET A 165 -3.08 19.70 -7.96
CA MET A 165 -2.02 19.57 -6.95
C MET A 165 -0.64 19.67 -7.58
N ASN A 166 0.24 20.42 -6.93
CA ASN A 166 1.67 20.44 -7.26
C ASN A 166 2.52 20.44 -5.99
N ILE A 167 3.80 20.09 -6.13
CA ILE A 167 4.73 19.97 -5.00
C ILE A 167 4.88 21.30 -4.27
N TYR A 168 5.01 22.38 -5.01
CA TYR A 168 5.29 23.69 -4.47
C TYR A 168 4.17 24.28 -3.61
N ARG A 169 2.90 24.05 -3.99
CA ARG A 169 1.74 24.65 -3.32
C ARG A 169 1.08 23.71 -2.32
N ASP A 170 0.99 22.42 -2.66
CA ASP A 170 0.03 21.50 -2.03
C ASP A 170 0.71 20.39 -1.22
N MET A 171 2.04 20.27 -1.30
CA MET A 171 2.81 19.26 -0.57
C MET A 171 3.58 19.83 0.63
N TYR A 172 3.46 21.11 0.86
CA TYR A 172 3.98 21.76 2.06
C TYR A 172 2.95 21.63 3.19
N GLU A 173 3.19 20.71 4.10
CA GLU A 173 2.66 20.68 5.46
C GLU A 173 3.71 20.07 6.40
#